data_e145bfec33933d1e6d8ff81b5c7fbbcb
#
_entry.id   e145bfec33933d1e6d8ff81b5c7fbbcb
#
_cell.length_a   1.000
_cell.length_b   1.000
_cell.length_c   1.000
_cell.angle_alpha   90.00
_cell.angle_beta   90.00
_cell.angle_gamma   90.00
#
_symmetry.space_group_name_H-M   'P 1'
#
loop_
_entity.id
_entity.type
_entity.pdbx_description
1 polymer ?
#
loop_
_entity_poly.entity_id
_entity_poly.type
_entity_poly.pdbx_seq_one_letter_code
_entity_poly.pdbx_strand_id
1 'polypeptide(L)'
;SDTNANGDIFGGWIMSQMDMGGAILAKEIAHGRVVTVAVESMNFIKPIAVGDVVCCYGQCLSVGRSSIKIKVEVWVKKVASEPIGERYCVTDAVFTFVAVGKDGKSRAIPREGNLELERALASIEELQLNC
;
A
#
# COMPACT_ATOMS: atom_id res chain seq x y z
N SER A 1 -0.57 -9.56 27.28
CA SER A 1 0.73 -10.23 27.27
C SER A 1 1.68 -9.60 26.27
N ASP A 2 2.96 -9.92 26.41
CA ASP A 2 3.99 -9.38 25.52
C ASP A 2 3.76 -9.78 24.05
N THR A 3 3.24 -10.98 23.83
CA THR A 3 2.94 -11.46 22.48
C THR A 3 1.92 -10.59 21.77
N ASN A 4 0.85 -10.22 22.46
CA ASN A 4 -0.18 -9.34 21.89
C ASN A 4 0.34 -7.94 21.66
N ALA A 5 1.12 -7.41 22.59
CA ALA A 5 1.71 -6.08 22.45
C ALA A 5 2.66 -6.04 21.23
N ASN A 6 3.51 -7.08 21.08
CA ASN A 6 4.41 -7.17 19.96
C ASN A 6 3.65 -7.34 18.63
N GLY A 7 2.55 -8.11 18.64
CA GLY A 7 1.71 -8.27 17.46
C GLY A 7 1.04 -6.96 17.05
N ASP A 8 0.56 -6.19 18.01
CA ASP A 8 -0.07 -4.90 17.75
C ASP A 8 0.94 -3.90 17.20
N ILE A 9 2.14 -3.85 17.77
CA ILE A 9 3.21 -2.97 17.29
C ILE A 9 3.59 -3.34 15.86
N PHE A 10 3.74 -4.63 15.58
CA PHE A 10 4.10 -5.11 14.25
C PHE A 10 3.00 -4.78 13.23
N GLY A 11 1.73 -5.01 13.61
CA GLY A 11 0.59 -4.67 12.77
C GLY A 11 0.54 -3.18 12.44
N GLY A 12 0.79 -2.31 13.42
CA GLY A 12 0.87 -0.88 13.22
C GLY A 12 2.00 -0.48 12.29
N TRP A 13 3.15 -1.13 12.42
CA TRP A 13 4.30 -0.88 11.54
C TRP A 13 3.97 -1.26 10.10
N ILE A 14 3.39 -2.45 9.87
CA ILE A 14 3.00 -2.91 8.53
C ILE A 14 1.99 -1.96 7.91
N MET A 15 0.96 -1.55 8.67
CA MET A 15 -0.04 -0.62 8.17
C MET A 15 0.59 0.71 7.75
N SER A 16 1.52 1.21 8.55
CA SER A 16 2.26 2.44 8.25
C SER A 16 3.08 2.31 6.95
N GLN A 17 3.74 1.16 6.76
CA GLN A 17 4.50 0.89 5.54
C GLN A 17 3.59 0.80 4.31
N MET A 18 2.45 0.14 4.46
CA MET A 18 1.47 0.02 3.37
C MET A 18 0.91 1.39 2.98
N ASP A 19 0.60 2.22 3.98
CA ASP A 19 0.11 3.58 3.75
C ASP A 19 1.17 4.41 3.01
N MET A 20 2.41 4.34 3.46
CA MET A 20 3.52 5.07 2.85
C MET A 20 3.75 4.63 1.40
N GLY A 21 3.81 3.32 1.17
CA GLY A 21 4.01 2.77 -0.18
C GLY A 21 2.86 3.11 -1.10
N GLY A 22 1.63 2.97 -0.61
CA GLY A 22 0.44 3.36 -1.37
C GLY A 22 0.41 4.85 -1.68
N ALA A 23 0.81 5.68 -0.71
CA ALA A 23 0.85 7.13 -0.90
C ALA A 23 1.85 7.55 -1.97
N ILE A 24 3.00 6.87 -2.07
CA ILE A 24 3.98 7.16 -3.12
C ILE A 24 3.36 6.91 -4.50
N LEU A 25 2.69 5.78 -4.67
CA LEU A 25 2.00 5.47 -5.91
C LEU A 25 0.89 6.48 -6.20
N ALA A 26 0.10 6.82 -5.17
CA ALA A 26 -0.98 7.80 -5.31
C ALA A 26 -0.44 9.18 -5.71
N LYS A 27 0.70 9.60 -5.16
CA LYS A 27 1.33 10.87 -5.53
C LYS A 27 1.76 10.88 -6.99
N GLU A 28 2.29 9.77 -7.48
CA GLU A 28 2.66 9.65 -8.88
C GLU A 28 1.44 9.81 -9.78
N ILE A 29 0.34 9.14 -9.43
CA ILE A 29 -0.91 9.23 -10.18
C ILE A 29 -1.50 10.65 -10.12
N ALA A 30 -1.50 11.26 -8.95
CA ALA A 30 -2.10 12.57 -8.71
C ALA A 30 -1.24 13.74 -9.18
N HIS A 31 0.03 13.48 -9.54
CA HIS A 31 1.02 14.51 -9.85
C HIS A 31 1.14 15.52 -8.73
N GLY A 32 1.18 15.05 -7.49
CA GLY A 32 1.36 15.92 -6.33
C GLY A 32 0.84 15.31 -5.04
N ARG A 33 0.67 16.15 -4.06
CA ARG A 33 0.34 15.77 -2.71
C ARG A 33 -1.00 15.05 -2.60
N VAL A 34 -1.04 14.00 -1.77
CA VAL A 34 -2.25 13.27 -1.40
C VAL A 34 -2.32 13.13 0.11
N VAL A 35 -3.53 12.87 0.61
CA VAL A 35 -3.76 12.51 2.01
C VAL A 35 -4.54 11.21 2.05
N THR A 36 -4.30 10.39 3.07
CA THR A 36 -5.05 9.15 3.29
C THR A 36 -6.34 9.47 4.03
N VAL A 37 -7.47 9.05 3.48
CA VAL A 37 -8.77 9.36 4.08
C VAL A 37 -9.52 8.11 4.58
N ALA A 38 -9.15 6.92 4.11
CA ALA A 38 -9.79 5.68 4.54
C ALA A 38 -8.92 4.48 4.29
N VAL A 39 -9.08 3.46 5.13
CA VAL A 39 -8.46 2.14 4.95
C VAL A 39 -9.56 1.10 5.18
N GLU A 40 -9.77 0.22 4.21
CA GLU A 40 -10.82 -0.78 4.24
C GLU A 40 -10.26 -2.20 4.07
N SER A 41 -10.94 -3.16 4.69
CA SER A 41 -10.70 -4.59 4.46
C SER A 41 -9.29 -5.06 4.78
N MET A 42 -8.70 -4.54 5.87
CA MET A 42 -7.39 -4.98 6.29
C MET A 42 -7.50 -6.32 7.02
N ASN A 43 -6.83 -7.33 6.49
CA ASN A 43 -6.80 -8.67 7.06
C ASN A 43 -5.37 -9.09 7.36
N PHE A 44 -5.11 -9.58 8.57
CA PHE A 44 -3.83 -10.20 8.91
C PHE A 44 -4.01 -11.69 8.82
N ILE A 45 -3.36 -12.32 7.85
CA ILE A 45 -3.55 -13.73 7.53
C ILE A 45 -2.52 -14.59 8.24
N LYS A 46 -1.24 -14.19 8.18
CA LYS A 46 -0.14 -15.00 8.72
C LYS A 46 0.94 -14.12 9.32
N PRO A 47 1.65 -14.61 10.36
CA PRO A 47 2.79 -13.89 10.92
C PRO A 47 3.99 -13.92 9.97
N ILE A 48 4.85 -12.95 10.12
CA ILE A 48 6.11 -12.86 9.39
C ILE A 48 7.22 -13.28 10.36
N ALA A 49 8.09 -14.17 9.90
CA ALA A 49 9.24 -14.62 10.69
C ALA A 49 10.44 -13.71 10.43
N VAL A 50 11.29 -13.58 11.44
CA VAL A 50 12.55 -12.85 11.30
C VAL A 50 13.40 -13.53 10.23
N GLY A 51 13.92 -12.73 9.30
CA GLY A 51 14.74 -13.24 8.19
C GLY A 51 13.97 -13.49 6.90
N ASP A 52 12.63 -13.45 6.94
CA ASP A 52 11.84 -13.57 5.72
C ASP A 52 11.88 -12.26 4.92
N VAL A 53 11.74 -12.36 3.60
CA VAL A 53 11.74 -11.21 2.72
C VAL A 53 10.31 -10.71 2.53
N VAL A 54 10.10 -9.43 2.77
CA VAL A 54 8.79 -8.78 2.67
C VAL A 54 8.72 -7.97 1.38
N CYS A 55 7.68 -8.22 0.59
CA CYS A 55 7.41 -7.49 -0.64
C CYS A 55 6.03 -6.85 -0.55
N CYS A 56 5.89 -5.66 -1.09
CA CYS A 56 4.63 -4.93 -1.08
C CYS A 56 4.22 -4.58 -2.50
N TYR A 57 2.96 -4.79 -2.83
CA TYR A 57 2.43 -4.52 -4.17
C TYR A 57 1.20 -3.66 -4.07
N GLY A 58 1.05 -2.76 -5.03
CA GLY A 58 -0.11 -1.90 -5.12
C GLY A 58 -0.76 -1.96 -6.49
N GLN A 59 -2.07 -1.86 -6.50
CA GLN A 59 -2.84 -1.78 -7.72
C GLN A 59 -3.89 -0.70 -7.57
N CYS A 60 -3.94 0.22 -8.51
CA CYS A 60 -4.98 1.23 -8.53
C CYS A 60 -6.28 0.58 -8.97
N LEU A 61 -7.29 0.61 -8.11
CA LEU A 61 -8.59 0.02 -8.40
C LEU A 61 -9.50 1.00 -9.12
N SER A 62 -9.44 2.27 -8.74
CA SER A 62 -10.30 3.29 -9.33
C SER A 62 -9.78 4.68 -9.02
N VAL A 63 -10.16 5.63 -9.87
CA VAL A 63 -9.79 7.04 -9.70
C VAL A 63 -11.06 7.88 -9.91
N GLY A 64 -11.43 8.62 -8.87
CA GLY A 64 -12.50 9.61 -8.95
C GLY A 64 -11.94 10.97 -9.37
N ARG A 65 -12.73 12.04 -9.21
CA ARG A 65 -12.24 13.38 -9.55
C ARG A 65 -10.97 13.73 -8.78
N SER A 66 -10.98 13.48 -7.47
CA SER A 66 -9.85 13.79 -6.57
C SER A 66 -9.41 12.58 -5.75
N SER A 67 -10.10 11.46 -5.84
CA SER A 67 -9.83 10.28 -5.02
C SER A 67 -9.18 9.17 -5.82
N ILE A 68 -8.35 8.38 -5.13
CA ILE A 68 -7.64 7.25 -5.71
C ILE A 68 -7.78 6.09 -4.73
N LYS A 69 -8.27 4.95 -5.19
CA LYS A 69 -8.32 3.72 -4.39
C LYS A 69 -7.22 2.79 -4.83
N ILE A 70 -6.38 2.40 -3.88
CA ILE A 70 -5.25 1.52 -4.14
C ILE A 70 -5.36 0.31 -3.23
N LYS A 71 -5.39 -0.87 -3.84
CA LYS A 71 -5.27 -2.13 -3.10
C LYS A 71 -3.79 -2.37 -2.84
N VAL A 72 -3.44 -2.51 -1.57
CA VAL A 72 -2.06 -2.79 -1.16
C VAL A 72 -2.02 -4.19 -0.59
N GLU A 73 -1.07 -5.00 -1.06
CA GLU A 73 -0.86 -6.36 -0.58
C GLU A 73 0.57 -6.50 -0.08
N VAL A 74 0.72 -7.15 1.06
CA VAL A 74 2.05 -7.49 1.60
C VAL A 74 2.23 -8.99 1.45
N TRP A 75 3.28 -9.37 0.76
CA TRP A 75 3.65 -10.75 0.52
C TRP A 75 4.97 -11.06 1.20
N VAL A 76 5.11 -12.28 1.65
CA VAL A 76 6.33 -12.76 2.29
C VAL A 76 6.88 -13.92 1.47
N LYS A 77 8.19 -13.87 1.22
CA LYS A 77 8.93 -14.99 0.66
C LYS A 77 9.73 -15.60 1.79
N LYS A 78 9.48 -16.86 2.07
CA LYS A 78 10.19 -17.58 3.13
C LYS A 78 11.62 -17.89 2.69
N VAL A 79 12.58 -17.40 3.43
CA VAL A 79 13.99 -17.73 3.24
C VAL A 79 14.63 -18.19 4.55
N ALA A 80 13.97 -17.93 5.68
CA ALA A 80 14.46 -18.30 7.02
C ALA A 80 13.97 -19.69 7.46
N SER A 81 12.97 -20.25 6.78
CA SER A 81 12.38 -21.54 7.15
C SER A 81 12.06 -22.36 5.91
N GLU A 82 11.83 -23.65 6.09
CA GLU A 82 11.45 -24.55 5.01
C GLU A 82 9.94 -24.53 4.77
N PRO A 83 9.47 -24.67 3.53
CA PRO A 83 10.29 -24.71 2.30
C PRO A 83 10.78 -23.32 1.89
N ILE A 84 12.01 -23.26 1.41
CA ILE A 84 12.64 -22.01 0.99
C ILE A 84 11.97 -21.53 -0.30
N GLY A 85 11.68 -20.23 -0.35
CA GLY A 85 11.13 -19.61 -1.55
C GLY A 85 9.62 -19.64 -1.67
N GLU A 86 8.93 -20.28 -0.74
CA GLU A 86 7.48 -20.25 -0.69
C GLU A 86 7.00 -18.83 -0.43
N ARG A 87 5.95 -18.40 -1.15
CA ARG A 87 5.37 -17.08 -1.02
C ARG A 87 3.94 -17.17 -0.52
N TYR A 88 3.55 -16.21 0.30
CA TYR A 88 2.17 -16.09 0.74
C TYR A 88 1.81 -14.63 1.03
N CYS A 89 0.53 -14.30 0.85
CA CYS A 89 0.01 -12.99 1.19
C CYS A 89 -0.22 -12.93 2.70
N VAL A 90 0.40 -11.96 3.34
CA VAL A 90 0.29 -11.76 4.79
C VAL A 90 -0.93 -10.95 5.12
N THR A 91 -1.12 -9.86 4.40
CA THR A 91 -2.21 -8.93 4.65
C THR A 91 -2.53 -8.14 3.38
N ASP A 92 -3.75 -7.64 3.31
CA ASP A 92 -4.18 -6.75 2.24
C ASP A 92 -5.14 -5.70 2.78
N ALA A 93 -5.21 -4.57 2.08
CA ALA A 93 -6.14 -3.50 2.43
C ALA A 93 -6.34 -2.60 1.22
N VAL A 94 -7.46 -1.90 1.21
CA VAL A 94 -7.75 -0.88 0.22
C VAL A 94 -7.61 0.49 0.89
N PHE A 95 -6.69 1.29 0.38
CA PHE A 95 -6.44 2.64 0.86
C PHE A 95 -7.10 3.63 -0.08
N THR A 96 -7.80 4.61 0.48
CA THR A 96 -8.34 5.71 -0.30
C THR A 96 -7.54 6.97 -0.01
N PHE A 97 -7.00 7.54 -1.07
CA PHE A 97 -6.23 8.78 -1.01
C PHE A 97 -7.00 9.89 -1.72
N VAL A 98 -6.80 11.12 -1.29
CA VAL A 98 -7.39 12.29 -1.94
C VAL A 98 -6.28 13.25 -2.31
N ALA A 99 -6.28 13.69 -3.57
CA ALA A 99 -5.34 14.69 -4.05
C ALA A 99 -5.71 16.05 -3.46
N VAL A 100 -4.70 16.73 -2.92
CA VAL A 100 -4.89 18.03 -2.29
C VAL A 100 -3.94 19.05 -2.87
N GLY A 101 -4.38 20.31 -2.86
CA GLY A 101 -3.57 21.43 -3.27
C GLY A 101 -2.77 22.01 -2.11
N LYS A 102 -2.06 23.10 -2.37
CA LYS A 102 -1.25 23.79 -1.37
C LYS A 102 -2.10 24.33 -0.21
N ASP A 103 -3.36 24.61 -0.47
CA ASP A 103 -4.33 25.06 0.54
C ASP A 103 -4.90 23.93 1.38
N GLY A 104 -4.52 22.69 1.09
CA GLY A 104 -5.03 21.51 1.79
C GLY A 104 -6.40 21.04 1.31
N LYS A 105 -7.01 21.74 0.36
CA LYS A 105 -8.31 21.36 -0.18
C LYS A 105 -8.15 20.37 -1.32
N SER A 106 -9.17 19.53 -1.54
CA SER A 106 -9.14 18.56 -2.64
C SER A 106 -9.00 19.27 -3.99
N ARG A 107 -8.32 18.59 -4.91
CA ARG A 107 -8.14 19.07 -6.27
C ARG A 107 -8.37 17.96 -7.26
N ALA A 108 -8.65 18.32 -8.49
CA ALA A 108 -8.83 17.33 -9.54
C ALA A 108 -7.50 16.65 -9.89
N ILE A 109 -7.59 15.35 -10.15
CA ILE A 109 -6.46 14.58 -10.63
C ILE A 109 -6.34 14.80 -12.14
N PRO A 110 -5.14 15.11 -12.65
CA PRO A 110 -4.94 15.26 -14.10
C PRO A 110 -5.29 13.96 -14.83
N ARG A 111 -6.00 14.07 -15.94
CA ARG A 111 -6.42 12.90 -16.73
C ARG A 111 -5.70 12.83 -18.07
N GLU A 112 -5.66 13.94 -18.78
CA GLU A 112 -5.09 14.00 -20.12
C GLU A 112 -3.59 13.77 -20.07
N GLY A 113 -3.13 12.76 -20.78
CA GLY A 113 -1.70 12.43 -20.86
C GLY A 113 -1.10 11.91 -19.57
N ASN A 114 -1.92 11.44 -18.64
CA ASN A 114 -1.44 10.93 -17.35
C ASN A 114 -1.01 9.47 -17.48
N LEU A 115 0.26 9.27 -17.84
CA LEU A 115 0.83 7.94 -18.05
C LEU A 115 0.91 7.12 -16.77
N GLU A 116 1.16 7.76 -15.64
CA GLU A 116 1.23 7.09 -14.34
C GLU A 116 -0.12 6.51 -13.95
N LEU A 117 -1.20 7.24 -14.23
CA LEU A 117 -2.56 6.76 -14.03
C LEU A 117 -2.84 5.54 -14.90
N GLU A 118 -2.51 5.62 -16.19
CA GLU A 118 -2.73 4.52 -17.13
C GLU A 118 -1.99 3.26 -16.70
N ARG A 119 -0.73 3.41 -16.31
CA ARG A 119 0.09 2.28 -15.85
C ARG A 119 -0.47 1.66 -14.58
N ALA A 120 -0.85 2.49 -13.62
CA ALA A 120 -1.33 2.02 -12.32
C ALA A 120 -2.66 1.26 -12.44
N LEU A 121 -3.51 1.63 -13.39
CA LEU A 121 -4.76 0.91 -13.65
C LEU A 121 -4.53 -0.39 -14.42
N ALA A 122 -3.45 -0.47 -15.20
CA ALA A 122 -3.20 -1.60 -16.09
C ALA A 122 -2.41 -2.73 -15.42
N SER A 123 -1.62 -2.45 -14.39
CA SER A 123 -0.71 -3.43 -13.82
C SER A 123 -0.55 -3.26 -12.31
N ILE A 124 -0.06 -4.34 -11.69
CA ILE A 124 0.32 -4.33 -10.27
C ILE A 124 1.73 -3.74 -10.18
N GLU A 125 1.92 -2.79 -9.28
CA GLU A 125 3.20 -2.13 -9.07
C GLU A 125 3.86 -2.64 -7.80
N GLU A 126 5.16 -2.87 -7.85
CA GLU A 126 5.94 -3.13 -6.65
C GLU A 126 6.14 -1.82 -5.92
N LEU A 127 5.79 -1.79 -4.63
CA LEU A 127 5.85 -0.59 -3.82
C LEU A 127 7.13 -0.57 -3.00
N GLN A 128 7.67 0.63 -2.82
CA GLN A 128 8.83 0.84 -1.98
C GLN A 128 8.39 0.84 -0.52
N LEU A 129 9.03 -0.03 0.27
CA LEU A 129 8.86 -0.03 1.72
C LEU A 129 10.08 0.61 2.36
N ASN A 130 9.82 1.39 3.39
CA ASN A 130 10.88 2.01 4.16
C ASN A 130 11.28 1.08 5.31
N CYS A 131 11.95 0.01 4.98
CA CYS A 131 12.41 -0.96 5.98
C CYS A 131 13.87 -0.84 6.33
#